data_636940d457fe910755518e0b294473de
#
_entry.id   636940d457fe910755518e0b294473de
#
_cell.length_a   1.000
_cell.length_b   1.000
_cell.length_c   1.000
_cell.angle_alpha   90.00
_cell.angle_beta   90.00
_cell.angle_gamma   90.00
#
_symmetry.space_group_name_H-M   'P 1'
#
loop_
_entity.id
_entity.type
_entity.pdbx_description
1 polymer ?
#
loop_
_entity_poly.entity_id
_entity_poly.type
_entity_poly.pdbx_seq_one_letter_code
_entity_poly.pdbx_strand_id
1 'polypeptide(L)'
;IARDSLHTDQIGTVMDIYSTILETAGVKNPSGHVVDGVSLLKQFTGKGNPDRPNHFMCHFPHSHRSSNFTAFRQGDWKLIYRYKGKTKYELYHLGKDPFEVSNLAESEPSKLKEMTKAMVARLEKEDALYISEGGKELKPLIP
;
A
#
# COMPACT_ATOMS: atom_id res chain seq x y z
N ILE A 1 -15.54 16.08 -14.96
CA ILE A 1 -15.12 14.64 -14.97
C ILE A 1 -15.43 14.12 -16.36
N ALA A 2 -14.43 13.60 -17.07
CA ALA A 2 -14.64 12.98 -18.36
C ALA A 2 -15.47 11.69 -18.15
N ARG A 3 -16.51 11.49 -18.99
CA ARG A 3 -17.29 10.25 -18.98
C ARG A 3 -16.41 9.09 -19.44
N ASP A 4 -16.55 7.93 -18.82
CA ASP A 4 -15.93 6.68 -19.21
C ASP A 4 -14.38 6.75 -19.30
N SER A 5 -13.76 7.60 -18.49
CA SER A 5 -12.31 7.68 -18.41
C SER A 5 -11.77 6.74 -17.34
N LEU A 6 -10.72 5.98 -17.68
CA LEU A 6 -9.99 5.11 -16.78
C LEU A 6 -8.57 5.69 -16.57
N HIS A 7 -8.22 5.94 -15.31
CA HIS A 7 -6.88 6.36 -14.91
C HIS A 7 -6.20 5.20 -14.20
N THR A 8 -5.13 4.67 -14.78
CA THR A 8 -4.41 3.49 -14.28
C THR A 8 -2.99 3.79 -13.80
N ASP A 9 -2.56 5.02 -13.98
CA ASP A 9 -1.20 5.49 -13.73
C ASP A 9 -0.95 5.98 -12.29
N GLN A 10 -2.00 6.11 -11.49
CA GLN A 10 -1.88 6.58 -10.12
C GLN A 10 -2.73 5.75 -9.14
N ILE A 11 -2.14 5.45 -7.97
CA ILE A 11 -2.83 4.72 -6.91
C ILE A 11 -3.87 5.63 -6.27
N GLY A 12 -5.11 5.14 -6.14
CA GLY A 12 -6.19 5.76 -5.37
C GLY A 12 -6.65 4.85 -4.25
N THR A 13 -7.05 5.42 -3.12
CA THR A 13 -7.54 4.68 -1.94
C THR A 13 -8.81 5.32 -1.37
N VAL A 14 -9.51 4.59 -0.52
CA VAL A 14 -10.69 5.13 0.18
C VAL A 14 -10.34 6.30 1.11
N MET A 15 -9.11 6.38 1.59
CA MET A 15 -8.63 7.48 2.44
C MET A 15 -8.60 8.81 1.68
N ASP A 16 -8.47 8.76 0.35
CA ASP A 16 -8.42 9.95 -0.51
C ASP A 16 -9.77 10.66 -0.63
N ILE A 17 -10.87 9.98 -0.32
CA ILE A 17 -12.23 10.52 -0.46
C ILE A 17 -12.41 11.76 0.41
N TYR A 18 -11.95 11.72 1.66
CA TYR A 18 -12.06 12.85 2.58
C TYR A 18 -11.37 14.10 2.03
N SER A 19 -10.09 13.98 1.65
CA SER A 19 -9.32 15.09 1.07
C SER A 19 -9.93 15.60 -0.23
N THR A 20 -10.50 14.70 -1.04
CA THR A 20 -11.18 15.07 -2.30
C THR A 20 -12.45 15.88 -2.06
N ILE A 21 -13.25 15.49 -1.06
CA ILE A 21 -14.47 16.23 -0.68
C ILE A 21 -14.10 17.62 -0.18
N LEU A 22 -13.13 17.74 0.72
CA LEU A 22 -12.69 19.03 1.25
C LEU A 22 -12.21 19.96 0.12
N GLU A 23 -11.34 19.49 -0.76
CA GLU A 23 -10.83 20.29 -1.88
C GLU A 23 -11.97 20.70 -2.82
N THR A 24 -12.89 19.79 -3.15
CA THR A 24 -14.05 20.07 -4.02
C THR A 24 -14.97 21.13 -3.41
N ALA A 25 -15.15 21.10 -2.09
CA ALA A 25 -15.98 22.07 -1.36
C ALA A 25 -15.24 23.39 -1.08
N GLY A 26 -13.95 23.51 -1.42
CA GLY A 26 -13.14 24.67 -1.09
C GLY A 26 -12.88 24.85 0.42
N VAL A 27 -12.99 23.76 1.19
CA VAL A 27 -12.82 23.74 2.65
C VAL A 27 -11.42 23.26 3.00
N LYS A 28 -10.76 23.96 3.90
CA LYS A 28 -9.44 23.54 4.40
C LYS A 28 -9.59 22.44 5.45
N ASN A 29 -8.59 21.57 5.50
CA ASN A 29 -8.48 20.58 6.59
C ASN A 29 -8.43 21.31 7.95
N PRO A 30 -9.18 20.85 8.96
CA PRO A 30 -9.12 21.41 10.31
C PRO A 30 -7.69 21.37 10.87
N SER A 31 -7.31 22.42 11.59
CA SER A 31 -5.99 22.50 12.22
C SER A 31 -5.77 21.34 13.18
N GLY A 32 -4.60 20.68 13.09
CA GLY A 32 -4.24 19.54 13.92
C GLY A 32 -4.88 18.20 13.51
N HIS A 33 -5.73 18.17 12.48
CA HIS A 33 -6.28 16.93 11.95
C HIS A 33 -5.32 16.29 10.95
N VAL A 34 -4.79 15.12 11.28
CA VAL A 34 -3.91 14.35 10.40
C VAL A 34 -4.76 13.62 9.36
N VAL A 35 -4.40 13.77 8.10
CA VAL A 35 -5.08 13.13 6.97
C VAL A 35 -4.08 12.33 6.16
N ASP A 36 -4.32 11.03 6.03
CA ASP A 36 -3.45 10.12 5.28
C ASP A 36 -3.71 10.16 3.76
N GLY A 37 -4.91 10.58 3.36
CA GLY A 37 -5.32 10.61 1.97
C GLY A 37 -4.91 11.89 1.24
N VAL A 38 -4.70 11.77 -0.06
CA VAL A 38 -4.41 12.87 -1.00
C VAL A 38 -5.56 13.02 -1.98
N SER A 39 -6.03 14.26 -2.20
CA SER A 39 -7.17 14.50 -3.09
C SER A 39 -6.98 13.92 -4.50
N LEU A 40 -8.06 13.34 -5.02
CA LEU A 40 -8.18 12.81 -6.38
C LEU A 40 -8.70 13.84 -7.39
N LEU A 41 -8.93 15.09 -6.99
CA LEU A 41 -9.58 16.08 -7.86
C LEU A 41 -8.79 16.33 -9.15
N LYS A 42 -7.46 16.36 -9.09
CA LYS A 42 -6.61 16.51 -10.29
C LYS A 42 -6.83 15.33 -11.26
N GLN A 43 -6.89 14.09 -10.75
CA GLN A 43 -7.14 12.90 -11.56
C GLN A 43 -8.55 12.94 -12.21
N PHE A 44 -9.56 13.35 -11.45
CA PHE A 44 -10.93 13.48 -11.99
C PHE A 44 -11.05 14.52 -13.10
N THR A 45 -10.13 15.47 -13.16
CA THR A 45 -10.04 16.47 -14.23
C THR A 45 -9.08 16.08 -15.35
N GLY A 46 -8.56 14.86 -15.34
CA GLY A 46 -7.61 14.35 -16.37
C GLY A 46 -6.19 14.85 -16.20
N LYS A 47 -5.85 15.44 -15.05
CA LYS A 47 -4.50 15.92 -14.73
C LYS A 47 -3.83 14.95 -13.78
N GLY A 48 -2.57 14.58 -14.05
CA GLY A 48 -1.77 13.85 -13.08
C GLY A 48 -1.48 14.70 -11.83
N ASN A 49 -1.24 14.03 -10.70
CA ASN A 49 -0.81 14.68 -9.48
C ASN A 49 0.61 14.19 -9.10
N PRO A 50 1.68 14.97 -9.42
CA PRO A 50 3.05 14.56 -9.12
C PRO A 50 3.35 14.47 -7.62
N ASP A 51 2.56 15.12 -6.77
CA ASP A 51 2.73 15.11 -5.32
C ASP A 51 2.12 13.84 -4.68
N ARG A 52 1.44 13.02 -5.48
CA ARG A 52 0.82 11.78 -5.00
C ARG A 52 1.86 10.71 -4.73
N PRO A 53 1.80 10.02 -3.56
CA PRO A 53 2.67 8.89 -3.29
C PRO A 53 2.48 7.78 -4.33
N ASN A 54 3.58 7.26 -4.88
CA ASN A 54 3.56 6.09 -5.75
C ASN A 54 3.67 4.78 -4.93
N HIS A 55 3.16 4.79 -3.71
CA HIS A 55 3.13 3.60 -2.86
C HIS A 55 1.86 3.61 -1.99
N PHE A 56 1.48 2.41 -1.59
CA PHE A 56 0.40 2.17 -0.63
C PHE A 56 0.77 1.00 0.27
N MET A 57 0.46 1.10 1.55
CA MET A 57 0.69 0.02 2.52
C MET A 57 -0.58 -0.26 3.32
N CYS A 58 -0.92 -1.54 3.43
CA CYS A 58 -1.94 -2.05 4.33
C CYS A 58 -1.24 -2.98 5.34
N HIS A 59 -1.05 -2.49 6.55
CA HIS A 59 -0.49 -3.28 7.64
C HIS A 59 -1.62 -3.82 8.51
N PHE A 60 -1.77 -5.14 8.55
CA PHE A 60 -2.82 -5.83 9.28
C PHE A 60 -2.23 -6.89 10.20
N PRO A 61 -1.69 -6.50 11.38
CA PRO A 61 -1.04 -7.41 12.32
C PRO A 61 -2.04 -8.22 13.16
N HIS A 62 -3.33 -8.08 12.93
CA HIS A 62 -4.37 -8.70 13.73
C HIS A 62 -4.81 -10.06 13.20
N SER A 63 -5.17 -10.98 14.10
CA SER A 63 -5.79 -12.25 13.75
C SER A 63 -7.29 -12.06 13.54
N HIS A 64 -7.69 -11.74 12.31
CA HIS A 64 -9.09 -11.77 11.90
C HIS A 64 -9.23 -12.72 10.71
N ARG A 65 -10.00 -13.78 10.87
CA ARG A 65 -10.31 -14.81 9.84
C ARG A 65 -9.15 -15.58 9.21
N SER A 66 -7.96 -15.12 9.10
CA SER A 66 -6.79 -15.85 8.59
C SER A 66 -5.58 -14.95 8.31
N SER A 67 -5.67 -13.68 8.65
CA SER A 67 -4.69 -12.73 8.14
C SER A 67 -3.78 -12.27 9.23
N ASN A 68 -2.62 -12.21 9.14
CA ASN A 68 -1.58 -11.44 9.79
C ASN A 68 -0.62 -11.10 8.67
N PHE A 69 -0.88 -10.01 7.97
CA PHE A 69 -0.09 -9.67 6.79
C PHE A 69 0.24 -8.17 6.73
N THR A 70 1.25 -7.86 5.95
CA THR A 70 1.48 -6.52 5.42
C THR A 70 1.47 -6.62 3.90
N ALA A 71 0.61 -5.85 3.25
CA ALA A 71 0.65 -5.65 1.81
C ALA A 71 1.27 -4.29 1.51
N PHE A 72 2.26 -4.27 0.64
CA PHE A 72 2.97 -3.08 0.21
C PHE A 72 3.01 -3.00 -1.31
N ARG A 73 2.45 -1.94 -1.87
CA ARG A 73 2.53 -1.64 -3.30
C ARG A 73 3.44 -0.46 -3.53
N GLN A 74 4.31 -0.55 -4.52
CA GLN A 74 5.13 0.55 -5.02
C GLN A 74 5.21 0.46 -6.55
N GLY A 75 4.63 1.44 -7.21
CA GLY A 75 4.41 1.38 -8.66
C GLY A 75 3.59 0.17 -9.05
N ASP A 76 4.11 -0.60 -10.00
CA ASP A 76 3.48 -1.83 -10.49
C ASP A 76 3.77 -3.07 -9.64
N TRP A 77 4.63 -2.97 -8.65
CA TRP A 77 4.97 -4.10 -7.80
C TRP A 77 4.14 -4.12 -6.52
N LYS A 78 3.67 -5.32 -6.16
CA LYS A 78 2.98 -5.58 -4.89
C LYS A 78 3.66 -6.74 -4.17
N LEU A 79 4.03 -6.49 -2.92
CA LEU A 79 4.55 -7.47 -1.97
C LEU A 79 3.50 -7.72 -0.89
N ILE A 80 3.23 -8.99 -0.58
CA ILE A 80 2.49 -9.39 0.61
C ILE A 80 3.43 -10.21 1.48
N TYR A 81 3.65 -9.74 2.71
CA TYR A 81 4.35 -10.50 3.74
C TYR A 81 3.35 -11.09 4.72
N ARG A 82 3.41 -12.40 4.95
CA ARG A 82 2.56 -13.09 5.92
C ARG A 82 3.37 -13.42 7.16
N TYR A 83 2.92 -12.95 8.30
CA TYR A 83 3.58 -13.19 9.59
C TYR A 83 3.45 -14.65 10.02
N LYS A 84 2.37 -15.32 9.65
CA LYS A 84 2.08 -16.73 9.95
C LYS A 84 1.77 -17.52 8.67
N GLY A 85 1.95 -18.84 8.74
CA GLY A 85 1.70 -19.72 7.60
C GLY A 85 2.97 -20.18 6.89
N LYS A 86 2.79 -21.02 5.87
CA LYS A 86 3.90 -21.64 5.11
C LYS A 86 4.52 -20.65 4.11
N THR A 87 3.69 -19.93 3.37
CA THR A 87 4.12 -18.92 2.39
C THR A 87 4.35 -17.60 3.10
N LYS A 88 5.59 -17.17 3.17
CA LYS A 88 5.99 -15.92 3.83
C LYS A 88 5.86 -14.71 2.91
N TYR A 89 6.15 -14.87 1.62
CA TYR A 89 6.21 -13.79 0.65
C TYR A 89 5.37 -14.12 -0.58
N GLU A 90 4.61 -13.15 -1.02
CA GLU A 90 3.95 -13.17 -2.31
C GLU A 90 4.33 -11.87 -3.03
N LEU A 91 4.89 -11.99 -4.24
CA LEU A 91 5.34 -10.85 -5.03
C LEU A 91 4.64 -10.87 -6.39
N TYR A 92 4.05 -9.75 -6.77
CA TYR A 92 3.28 -9.63 -8.01
C TYR A 92 3.68 -8.39 -8.79
N HIS A 93 3.61 -8.47 -10.12
CA HIS A 93 3.78 -7.34 -11.02
C HIS A 93 2.42 -6.95 -11.61
N LEU A 94 1.71 -6.04 -10.98
CA LEU A 94 0.32 -5.71 -11.30
C LEU A 94 0.10 -5.17 -12.74
N GLY A 95 1.11 -4.52 -13.33
CA GLY A 95 1.04 -4.08 -14.72
C GLY A 95 1.01 -5.22 -15.74
N LYS A 96 1.52 -6.42 -15.38
CA LYS A 96 1.52 -7.62 -16.23
C LYS A 96 0.51 -8.66 -15.76
N ASP A 97 0.25 -8.71 -14.46
CA ASP A 97 -0.61 -9.67 -13.79
C ASP A 97 -1.53 -8.94 -12.78
N PRO A 98 -2.55 -8.22 -13.27
CA PRO A 98 -3.47 -7.48 -12.40
C PRO A 98 -4.36 -8.36 -11.53
N PHE A 99 -4.43 -9.67 -11.82
CA PHE A 99 -5.21 -10.65 -11.06
C PHE A 99 -4.39 -11.41 -10.03
N GLU A 100 -3.07 -11.12 -9.91
CA GLU A 100 -2.19 -11.73 -8.90
C GLU A 100 -2.16 -13.27 -8.97
N VAL A 101 -2.14 -13.82 -10.19
CA VAL A 101 -2.17 -15.27 -10.45
C VAL A 101 -0.80 -15.90 -10.20
N SER A 102 0.28 -15.17 -10.54
CA SER A 102 1.64 -15.70 -10.55
C SER A 102 2.49 -15.09 -9.45
N ASN A 103 2.76 -15.84 -8.38
CA ASN A 103 3.70 -15.40 -7.34
C ASN A 103 5.14 -15.43 -7.84
N LEU A 104 5.78 -14.28 -7.94
CA LEU A 104 7.15 -14.08 -8.44
C LEU A 104 8.22 -14.09 -7.34
N ALA A 105 7.87 -14.38 -6.08
CA ALA A 105 8.81 -14.29 -4.97
C ALA A 105 10.05 -15.18 -5.12
N GLU A 106 9.91 -16.35 -5.75
CA GLU A 106 11.04 -17.27 -5.99
C GLU A 106 11.82 -16.92 -7.27
N SER A 107 11.13 -16.43 -8.32
CA SER A 107 11.76 -16.10 -9.61
C SER A 107 12.41 -14.72 -9.64
N GLU A 108 12.01 -13.80 -8.75
CA GLU A 108 12.50 -12.42 -8.69
C GLU A 108 13.11 -12.06 -7.32
N PRO A 109 14.16 -12.79 -6.87
CA PRO A 109 14.70 -12.62 -5.50
C PRO A 109 15.28 -11.23 -5.25
N SER A 110 15.87 -10.60 -6.26
CA SER A 110 16.41 -9.24 -6.14
C SER A 110 15.31 -8.21 -5.93
N LYS A 111 14.19 -8.33 -6.68
CA LYS A 111 13.03 -7.46 -6.52
C LYS A 111 12.31 -7.72 -5.20
N LEU A 112 12.18 -8.98 -4.79
CA LEU A 112 11.65 -9.34 -3.49
C LEU A 112 12.43 -8.66 -2.35
N LYS A 113 13.75 -8.73 -2.39
CA LYS A 113 14.61 -8.09 -1.40
C LYS A 113 14.46 -6.57 -1.39
N GLU A 114 14.41 -5.94 -2.56
CA GLU A 114 14.20 -4.49 -2.72
C GLU A 114 12.87 -4.07 -2.07
N MET A 115 11.77 -4.73 -2.47
CA MET A 115 10.42 -4.43 -1.98
C MET A 115 10.28 -4.68 -0.47
N THR A 116 10.92 -5.75 0.03
CA THR A 116 10.89 -6.05 1.47
C THR A 116 11.63 -4.98 2.28
N LYS A 117 12.78 -4.52 1.81
CA LYS A 117 13.50 -3.40 2.45
C LYS A 117 12.66 -2.12 2.48
N ALA A 118 12.03 -1.77 1.36
CA ALA A 118 11.17 -0.59 1.27
C ALA A 118 9.96 -0.68 2.22
N MET A 119 9.31 -1.85 2.28
CA MET A 119 8.22 -2.13 3.21
C MET A 119 8.64 -2.00 4.67
N VAL A 120 9.79 -2.61 5.05
CA VAL A 120 10.32 -2.55 6.42
C VAL A 120 10.64 -1.12 6.82
N ALA A 121 11.33 -0.38 5.97
CA ALA A 121 11.65 1.03 6.22
C ALA A 121 10.39 1.89 6.42
N ARG A 122 9.31 1.58 5.69
CA ARG A 122 8.03 2.26 5.88
C ARG A 122 7.36 1.89 7.19
N LEU A 123 7.36 0.62 7.58
CA LEU A 123 6.82 0.15 8.85
C LEU A 123 7.56 0.79 10.04
N GLU A 124 8.88 0.89 9.97
CA GLU A 124 9.71 1.55 10.98
C GLU A 124 9.41 3.05 11.08
N LYS A 125 9.27 3.72 9.94
CA LYS A 125 8.96 5.16 9.88
C LYS A 125 7.60 5.48 10.52
N GLU A 126 6.62 4.58 10.37
CA GLU A 126 5.26 4.76 10.90
C GLU A 126 5.09 4.18 12.33
N ASP A 127 6.18 3.75 12.96
CA ASP A 127 6.16 3.11 14.30
C ASP A 127 5.12 1.99 14.39
N ALA A 128 5.13 1.09 13.39
CA ALA A 128 4.11 0.08 13.22
C ALA A 128 4.12 -0.94 14.36
N LEU A 129 2.95 -1.29 14.86
CA LEU A 129 2.76 -2.33 15.87
C LEU A 129 2.80 -3.71 15.24
N TYR A 130 3.46 -4.67 15.89
CA TYR A 130 3.59 -6.04 15.38
C TYR A 130 2.84 -7.04 16.28
N ILE A 131 2.57 -8.23 15.72
CA ILE A 131 2.08 -9.36 16.50
C ILE A 131 3.19 -9.76 17.48
N SER A 132 2.77 -10.08 18.71
CA SER A 132 3.66 -10.71 19.70
C SER A 132 3.32 -12.19 19.84
N GLU A 133 4.35 -13.03 19.83
CA GLU A 133 4.23 -14.47 20.10
C GLU A 133 5.33 -14.88 21.08
N GLY A 134 4.94 -15.45 22.20
CA GLY A 134 5.88 -15.79 23.29
C GLY A 134 6.65 -14.57 23.83
N GLY A 135 6.05 -13.39 23.84
CA GLY A 135 6.67 -12.12 24.28
C GLY A 135 7.65 -11.51 23.27
N LYS A 136 7.76 -12.06 22.06
CA LYS A 136 8.63 -11.55 20.99
C LYS A 136 7.79 -11.05 19.82
N GLU A 137 8.10 -9.83 19.36
CA GLU A 137 7.47 -9.28 18.14
C GLU A 137 7.91 -10.05 16.89
N LEU A 138 6.93 -10.35 16.04
CA LEU A 138 7.18 -10.93 14.72
C LEU A 138 7.34 -9.79 13.72
N LYS A 139 8.58 -9.50 13.34
CA LYS A 139 8.89 -8.48 12.31
C LYS A 139 9.13 -9.14 10.95
N PRO A 140 8.89 -8.43 9.85
CA PRO A 140 9.22 -8.95 8.53
C PRO A 140 10.73 -9.22 8.42
N LEU A 141 11.05 -10.39 7.86
CA LEU A 141 12.44 -10.76 7.56
C LEU A 141 12.79 -10.26 6.16
N ILE A 142 14.02 -9.78 5.98
CA ILE A 142 14.54 -9.42 4.65
C ILE A 142 15.20 -10.69 4.08
N PRO A 143 14.76 -11.19 2.90
CA PRO A 143 15.35 -12.40 2.29
C PRO A 143 16.76 -12.18 1.76
#